data_d4ec0f3f0dd896c5efbce0546d94a056
#
_entry.id   d4ec0f3f0dd896c5efbce0546d94a056
#
_cell.length_a   1.000
_cell.length_b   1.000
_cell.length_c   1.000
_cell.angle_alpha   90.00
_cell.angle_beta   90.00
_cell.angle_gamma   90.00
#
_symmetry.space_group_name_H-M   'P 1'
#
loop_
_entity.id
_entity.type
_entity.pdbx_description
1 polymer ?
#
loop_
_entity_poly.entity_id
_entity_poly.type
_entity_poly.pdbx_seq_one_letter_code
_entity_poly.pdbx_strand_id
1 'polypeptide(L)'
;MGLENGIQLIMKQKIDLDDWNIIPEYVHIEFDEFNTNEYKDGYYYDICYWRKCSCIRDSILNNIFNEYNSAGGIFEIDKPNQIEQIQDILIYHLLNPEAWRSAIWTLDEACRNIAQCIINLTWLKNFMAEHLGVKVIFYDSF
;
A
#
# COMPACT_ATOMS: atom_id res chain seq x y z
N MET A 1 -15.16 -13.58 4.28
CA MET A 1 -13.90 -13.27 3.63
C MET A 1 -13.84 -11.83 3.25
N GLY A 2 -12.86 -11.17 3.73
CA GLY A 2 -12.69 -9.76 3.43
C GLY A 2 -11.76 -9.55 2.25
N LEU A 3 -12.14 -8.71 1.33
CA LEU A 3 -11.22 -8.18 0.33
C LEU A 3 -10.36 -7.13 1.03
N GLU A 4 -9.12 -7.46 1.29
CA GLU A 4 -8.16 -6.56 1.92
C GLU A 4 -6.93 -6.41 1.04
N ASN A 5 -6.49 -5.19 0.87
CA ASN A 5 -5.34 -4.85 0.06
C ASN A 5 -4.53 -3.79 0.76
N GLY A 6 -3.28 -3.74 0.46
CA GLY A 6 -2.44 -2.70 1.03
C GLY A 6 -1.04 -2.70 0.48
N ILE A 7 -0.30 -1.71 0.91
CA ILE A 7 1.10 -1.56 0.57
C ILE A 7 1.88 -1.59 1.87
N GLN A 8 2.89 -2.45 1.92
CA GLN A 8 3.72 -2.64 3.10
C GLN A 8 5.19 -2.44 2.76
N LEU A 9 5.87 -1.78 3.66
CA LEU A 9 7.33 -1.69 3.68
C LEU A 9 7.85 -2.78 4.60
N ILE A 10 8.74 -3.62 4.09
CA ILE A 10 9.28 -4.76 4.83
C ILE A 10 10.75 -4.55 5.07
N MET A 11 11.16 -4.69 6.32
CA MET A 11 12.54 -4.51 6.73
C MET A 11 12.97 -5.63 7.68
N LYS A 12 14.23 -5.99 7.63
CA LYS A 12 14.79 -6.99 8.55
C LYS A 12 15.01 -6.44 9.95
N GLN A 13 15.16 -5.12 10.08
CA GLN A 13 15.40 -4.46 11.35
C GLN A 13 14.25 -3.49 11.64
N LYS A 14 13.89 -3.41 12.92
CA LYS A 14 12.90 -2.45 13.36
C LYS A 14 13.44 -1.04 13.20
N ILE A 15 12.61 -0.16 12.62
CA ILE A 15 12.95 1.25 12.46
C ILE A 15 12.56 1.99 13.74
N ASP A 16 13.44 2.90 14.19
CA ASP A 16 13.11 3.81 15.27
C ASP A 16 12.21 4.91 14.74
N LEU A 17 10.94 4.88 15.14
CA LEU A 17 9.94 5.82 14.68
C LEU A 17 10.14 7.23 15.22
N ASP A 18 10.83 7.38 16.35
CA ASP A 18 11.06 8.69 16.97
C ASP A 18 11.93 9.61 16.10
N ASP A 19 12.70 9.02 15.20
CA ASP A 19 13.54 9.79 14.28
C ASP A 19 12.79 10.28 13.05
N TRP A 20 11.50 9.98 12.93
CA TRP A 20 10.72 10.24 11.73
C TRP A 20 9.64 11.29 11.98
N ASN A 21 9.99 12.54 11.86
CA ASN A 21 9.09 13.68 12.08
C ASN A 21 7.92 13.75 11.10
N ILE A 22 7.91 12.93 10.07
CA ILE A 22 6.91 12.95 9.01
C ILE A 22 6.24 11.59 8.81
N ILE A 23 6.28 10.72 9.83
CA ILE A 23 5.62 9.43 9.73
C ILE A 23 4.12 9.61 9.67
N PRO A 24 3.47 9.06 8.65
CA PRO A 24 2.02 9.13 8.57
C PRO A 24 1.35 8.39 9.73
N GLU A 25 0.20 8.89 10.14
CA GLU A 25 -0.55 8.31 11.26
C GLU A 25 -0.94 6.84 11.05
N TYR A 26 -1.06 6.43 9.80
CA TYR A 26 -1.44 5.05 9.47
C TYR A 26 -0.30 4.06 9.55
N VAL A 27 0.92 4.51 9.68
CA VAL A 27 2.05 3.60 9.76
C VAL A 27 2.09 3.01 11.15
N HIS A 28 1.96 1.71 11.25
CA HIS A 28 2.18 1.00 12.49
C HIS A 28 3.17 -0.14 12.24
N ILE A 29 3.75 -0.63 13.31
CA ILE A 29 4.85 -1.59 13.25
C ILE A 29 4.38 -2.89 13.87
N GLU A 30 4.51 -3.97 13.13
CA GLU A 30 4.27 -5.30 13.63
C GLU A 30 5.37 -6.23 13.15
N PHE A 31 5.72 -7.18 13.98
CA PHE A 31 6.55 -8.29 13.55
C PHE A 31 5.63 -9.33 12.90
N ASP A 32 6.00 -9.77 11.71
CA ASP A 32 5.21 -10.74 10.98
C ASP A 32 6.09 -11.84 10.40
N GLU A 33 5.55 -13.05 10.38
CA GLU A 33 6.16 -14.19 9.72
C GLU A 33 5.42 -14.44 8.40
N PHE A 34 5.99 -13.95 7.32
CA PHE A 34 5.42 -14.21 6.01
C PHE A 34 5.64 -15.67 5.60
N ASN A 35 4.67 -16.20 4.87
CA ASN A 35 4.72 -17.57 4.37
C ASN A 35 5.74 -17.77 3.24
N THR A 36 6.37 -16.71 2.78
CA THR A 36 7.41 -16.79 1.78
C THR A 36 8.78 -16.71 2.44
N ASN A 37 9.76 -17.47 1.94
CA ASN A 37 11.11 -17.48 2.51
C ASN A 37 11.77 -16.10 2.46
N GLU A 38 11.39 -15.28 1.49
CA GLU A 38 12.00 -13.98 1.28
C GLU A 38 11.62 -12.95 2.36
N TYR A 39 10.42 -13.05 2.90
CA TYR A 39 9.89 -12.06 3.85
C TYR A 39 9.77 -12.59 5.27
N LYS A 40 10.29 -13.77 5.53
CA LYS A 40 10.23 -14.39 6.85
C LYS A 40 11.10 -13.63 7.84
N ASP A 41 10.63 -13.53 9.08
CA ASP A 41 11.33 -12.90 10.19
C ASP A 41 11.64 -11.41 9.98
N GLY A 42 10.73 -10.72 9.30
CA GLY A 42 10.85 -9.28 9.09
C GLY A 42 9.85 -8.48 9.90
N TYR A 43 10.01 -7.17 9.83
CA TYR A 43 9.04 -6.20 10.32
C TYR A 43 8.36 -5.57 9.12
N TYR A 44 7.06 -5.32 9.23
CA TYR A 44 6.38 -4.58 8.18
C TYR A 44 5.72 -3.32 8.74
N TYR A 45 5.58 -2.35 7.86
CA TYR A 45 4.91 -1.09 8.15
C TYR A 45 3.78 -0.95 7.14
N ASP A 46 2.56 -0.76 7.61
CA ASP A 46 1.43 -0.52 6.72
C ASP A 46 1.48 0.92 6.21
N ILE A 47 1.73 1.05 4.93
CA ILE A 47 1.78 2.35 4.26
C ILE A 47 0.40 2.74 3.76
N CYS A 48 -0.30 1.79 3.14
CA CYS A 48 -1.66 1.96 2.67
C CYS A 48 -2.46 0.71 3.03
N TYR A 49 -3.75 0.93 3.32
CA TYR A 49 -4.67 -0.17 3.60
C TYR A 49 -6.03 0.15 3.04
N TRP A 50 -6.59 -0.80 2.31
CA TRP A 50 -7.93 -0.70 1.74
C TRP A 50 -8.70 -1.97 2.06
N ARG A 51 -9.94 -1.79 2.49
CA ARG A 51 -10.82 -2.92 2.75
C ARG A 51 -12.06 -2.82 1.88
N LYS A 52 -12.31 -3.87 1.11
CA LYS A 52 -13.45 -3.97 0.19
C LYS A 52 -13.53 -2.81 -0.81
N CYS A 53 -12.37 -2.37 -1.27
CA CYS A 53 -12.22 -1.29 -2.24
C CYS A 53 -11.78 -1.87 -3.57
N SER A 54 -12.68 -2.60 -4.23
CA SER A 54 -12.38 -3.31 -5.47
C SER A 54 -11.90 -2.39 -6.59
N CYS A 55 -12.39 -1.15 -6.62
CA CYS A 55 -11.98 -0.19 -7.64
C CYS A 55 -10.48 0.14 -7.57
N ILE A 56 -9.93 0.30 -6.37
CA ILE A 56 -8.51 0.53 -6.18
C ILE A 56 -7.70 -0.75 -6.47
N ARG A 57 -8.14 -1.86 -5.90
CA ARG A 57 -7.51 -3.17 -6.11
C ARG A 57 -7.37 -3.50 -7.59
N ASP A 58 -8.46 -3.46 -8.30
CA ASP A 58 -8.48 -3.84 -9.71
C ASP A 58 -7.62 -2.91 -10.55
N SER A 59 -7.65 -1.61 -10.27
CA SER A 59 -6.82 -0.64 -10.97
C SER A 59 -5.33 -0.89 -10.77
N ILE A 60 -4.91 -1.19 -9.54
CA ILE A 60 -3.51 -1.48 -9.24
C ILE A 60 -3.07 -2.79 -9.91
N LEU A 61 -3.84 -3.85 -9.73
CA LEU A 61 -3.50 -5.14 -10.32
C LEU A 61 -3.43 -5.08 -11.85
N ASN A 62 -4.44 -4.47 -12.47
CA ASN A 62 -4.53 -4.44 -13.92
C ASN A 62 -3.49 -3.51 -14.57
N ASN A 63 -3.27 -2.34 -13.98
CA ASN A 63 -2.45 -1.31 -14.62
C ASN A 63 -0.98 -1.36 -14.25
N ILE A 64 -0.65 -1.93 -13.10
CA ILE A 64 0.73 -1.94 -12.62
C ILE A 64 1.34 -3.34 -12.73
N PHE A 65 0.59 -4.36 -12.35
CA PHE A 65 1.09 -5.73 -12.32
C PHE A 65 0.59 -6.61 -13.46
N ASN A 66 -0.29 -6.10 -14.32
CA ASN A 66 -0.89 -6.84 -15.43
C ASN A 66 -1.59 -8.13 -14.98
N GLU A 67 -2.21 -8.09 -13.82
CA GLU A 67 -2.96 -9.21 -13.25
C GLU A 67 -4.45 -8.94 -13.38
N TYR A 68 -5.16 -9.82 -14.10
CA TYR A 68 -6.58 -9.61 -14.41
C TYR A 68 -7.53 -10.55 -13.69
N ASN A 69 -7.05 -11.64 -13.14
CA ASN A 69 -7.86 -12.61 -12.43
C ASN A 69 -7.16 -13.10 -11.17
N SER A 70 -6.60 -12.15 -10.42
CA SER A 70 -5.86 -12.51 -9.21
C SER A 70 -6.80 -13.12 -8.16
N ALA A 71 -6.36 -14.21 -7.58
CA ALA A 71 -7.02 -14.86 -6.44
C ALA A 71 -6.30 -14.55 -5.13
N GLY A 72 -5.52 -13.49 -5.11
CA GLY A 72 -4.70 -13.11 -3.97
C GLY A 72 -3.22 -13.27 -4.25
N GLY A 73 -2.40 -12.67 -3.44
CA GLY A 73 -0.96 -12.81 -3.58
C GLY A 73 -0.19 -11.60 -3.09
N ILE A 74 1.11 -11.66 -3.31
CA ILE A 74 2.06 -10.62 -2.96
C ILE A 74 2.78 -10.20 -4.24
N PHE A 75 2.77 -8.90 -4.50
CA PHE A 75 3.35 -8.31 -5.70
C PHE A 75 4.41 -7.30 -5.28
N GLU A 76 5.64 -7.51 -5.70
CA GLU A 76 6.74 -6.63 -5.32
C GLU A 76 6.69 -5.31 -6.09
N ILE A 77 6.84 -4.21 -5.37
CA ILE A 77 7.01 -2.87 -5.93
C ILE A 77 8.51 -2.57 -5.90
N ASP A 78 9.15 -2.71 -7.05
CA ASP A 78 10.60 -2.62 -7.16
C ASP A 78 11.09 -1.37 -7.88
N LYS A 79 10.16 -0.53 -8.37
CA LYS A 79 10.50 0.68 -9.12
C LYS A 79 9.77 1.90 -8.56
N PRO A 80 10.45 3.04 -8.40
CA PRO A 80 9.81 4.27 -7.92
C PRO A 80 8.63 4.72 -8.78
N ASN A 81 8.67 4.50 -10.09
CA ASN A 81 7.57 4.88 -10.96
C ASN A 81 6.27 4.10 -10.69
N GLN A 82 6.37 2.91 -10.12
CA GLN A 82 5.18 2.16 -9.69
C GLN A 82 4.46 2.87 -8.55
N ILE A 83 5.21 3.47 -7.63
CA ILE A 83 4.63 4.30 -6.56
C ILE A 83 3.88 5.48 -7.17
N GLU A 84 4.48 6.16 -8.15
CA GLU A 84 3.82 7.29 -8.83
C GLU A 84 2.56 6.85 -9.56
N GLN A 85 2.58 5.70 -10.20
CA GLN A 85 1.40 5.14 -10.87
C GLN A 85 0.27 4.84 -9.88
N ILE A 86 0.61 4.32 -8.70
CA ILE A 86 -0.38 4.08 -7.64
C ILE A 86 -0.96 5.41 -7.16
N GLN A 87 -0.12 6.42 -6.97
CA GLN A 87 -0.59 7.75 -6.59
C GLN A 87 -1.54 8.33 -7.64
N ASP A 88 -1.26 8.15 -8.92
CA ASP A 88 -2.13 8.60 -10.00
C ASP A 88 -3.50 7.92 -9.96
N ILE A 89 -3.53 6.62 -9.65
CA ILE A 89 -4.78 5.88 -9.46
C ILE A 89 -5.57 6.49 -8.29
N LEU A 90 -4.92 6.74 -7.18
CA LEU A 90 -5.56 7.32 -6.00
C LEU A 90 -6.07 8.74 -6.27
N ILE A 91 -5.29 9.55 -6.95
CA ILE A 91 -5.70 10.89 -7.34
C ILE A 91 -6.93 10.84 -8.24
N TYR A 92 -6.96 9.91 -9.19
CA TYR A 92 -8.14 9.74 -10.04
C TYR A 92 -9.40 9.49 -9.21
N HIS A 93 -9.33 8.59 -8.23
CA HIS A 93 -10.48 8.30 -7.37
C HIS A 93 -10.84 9.46 -6.45
N LEU A 94 -9.86 10.25 -6.03
CA LEU A 94 -10.12 11.44 -5.23
C LEU A 94 -10.87 12.52 -6.03
N LEU A 95 -10.49 12.69 -7.30
CA LEU A 95 -11.09 13.68 -8.19
C LEU A 95 -12.40 13.21 -8.83
N ASN A 96 -12.68 11.92 -8.80
CA ASN A 96 -13.88 11.31 -9.37
C ASN A 96 -14.61 10.47 -8.32
N PRO A 97 -15.23 11.11 -7.32
CA PRO A 97 -15.86 10.39 -6.21
C PRO A 97 -16.93 9.40 -6.63
N GLU A 98 -17.61 9.66 -7.74
CA GLU A 98 -18.64 8.75 -8.26
C GLU A 98 -18.07 7.42 -8.76
N ALA A 99 -16.78 7.36 -9.03
CA ALA A 99 -16.10 6.11 -9.40
C ALA A 99 -15.75 5.25 -8.19
N TRP A 100 -15.89 5.79 -6.99
CA TRP A 100 -15.57 5.08 -5.76
C TRP A 100 -16.55 3.96 -5.49
N ARG A 101 -16.00 2.83 -5.09
CA ARG A 101 -16.81 1.67 -4.69
C ARG A 101 -16.18 1.02 -3.48
N SER A 102 -16.92 1.00 -2.39
CA SER A 102 -16.57 0.24 -1.19
C SER A 102 -17.84 -0.24 -0.52
N ALA A 103 -17.80 -1.44 0.04
CA ALA A 103 -18.93 -2.02 0.75
C ALA A 103 -19.08 -1.48 2.16
N ILE A 104 -18.04 -0.88 2.74
CA ILE A 104 -18.02 -0.52 4.16
C ILE A 104 -17.62 0.93 4.46
N TRP A 105 -16.88 1.58 3.58
CA TRP A 105 -16.43 2.95 3.81
C TRP A 105 -17.40 3.94 3.18
N THR A 106 -17.71 5.00 3.90
CA THR A 106 -18.41 6.15 3.33
C THR A 106 -17.48 6.88 2.36
N LEU A 107 -18.05 7.71 1.50
CA LEU A 107 -17.25 8.51 0.59
C LEU A 107 -16.29 9.43 1.34
N ASP A 108 -16.73 10.01 2.45
CA ASP A 108 -15.89 10.89 3.26
C ASP A 108 -14.71 10.14 3.89
N GLU A 109 -14.94 8.96 4.44
CA GLU A 109 -13.88 8.10 4.97
C GLU A 109 -12.90 7.70 3.86
N ALA A 110 -13.41 7.38 2.68
CA ALA A 110 -12.60 7.03 1.54
C ALA A 110 -11.70 8.17 1.08
N CYS A 111 -12.23 9.38 1.00
CA CYS A 111 -11.45 10.55 0.61
C CYS A 111 -10.32 10.83 1.60
N ARG A 112 -10.59 10.71 2.90
CA ARG A 112 -9.54 10.90 3.92
C ARG A 112 -8.47 9.83 3.80
N ASN A 113 -8.85 8.59 3.62
CA ASN A 113 -7.89 7.50 3.45
C ASN A 113 -7.03 7.72 2.20
N ILE A 114 -7.65 8.04 1.07
CA ILE A 114 -6.93 8.26 -0.18
C ILE A 114 -5.93 9.40 -0.05
N ALA A 115 -6.33 10.51 0.54
CA ALA A 115 -5.44 11.65 0.74
C ALA A 115 -4.25 11.27 1.61
N GLN A 116 -4.48 10.54 2.70
CA GLN A 116 -3.41 10.09 3.58
C GLN A 116 -2.50 9.09 2.87
N CYS A 117 -3.06 8.19 2.08
CA CYS A 117 -2.26 7.23 1.31
C CYS A 117 -1.34 7.93 0.31
N ILE A 118 -1.81 8.98 -0.34
CA ILE A 118 -0.97 9.77 -1.27
C ILE A 118 0.22 10.36 -0.53
N ILE A 119 0.01 10.92 0.65
CA ILE A 119 1.08 11.46 1.50
C ILE A 119 2.04 10.36 1.91
N ASN A 120 1.51 9.23 2.38
CA ASN A 120 2.31 8.10 2.81
C ASN A 120 3.18 7.56 1.68
N LEU A 121 2.64 7.51 0.47
CA LEU A 121 3.38 7.03 -0.70
C LEU A 121 4.50 7.99 -1.11
N THR A 122 4.31 9.29 -0.97
CA THR A 122 5.38 10.26 -1.20
C THR A 122 6.52 10.02 -0.21
N TRP A 123 6.20 9.84 1.06
CA TRP A 123 7.19 9.48 2.07
C TRP A 123 7.92 8.18 1.70
N LEU A 124 7.18 7.15 1.32
CA LEU A 124 7.75 5.85 0.96
C LEU A 124 8.70 5.95 -0.22
N LYS A 125 8.33 6.69 -1.24
CA LYS A 125 9.17 6.90 -2.41
C LYS A 125 10.52 7.53 -2.03
N ASN A 126 10.50 8.54 -1.18
CA ASN A 126 11.72 9.17 -0.68
C ASN A 126 12.54 8.22 0.18
N PHE A 127 11.88 7.45 1.02
CA PHE A 127 12.55 6.46 1.85
C PHE A 127 13.24 5.38 1.01
N MET A 128 12.59 4.88 -0.02
CA MET A 128 13.17 3.91 -0.94
C MET A 128 14.41 4.44 -1.65
N ALA A 129 14.41 5.73 -1.99
CA ALA A 129 15.56 6.36 -2.64
C ALA A 129 16.77 6.46 -1.71
N GLU A 130 16.55 6.63 -0.41
CA GLU A 130 17.60 6.77 0.59
C GLU A 130 18.05 5.45 1.19
N HIS A 131 17.22 4.42 1.11
CA HIS A 131 17.47 3.12 1.74
C HIS A 131 17.36 2.01 0.69
N LEU A 132 18.45 1.78 -0.02
CA LEU A 132 18.50 0.73 -1.05
C LEU A 132 18.35 -0.65 -0.41
N GLY A 133 17.66 -1.52 -1.10
CA GLY A 133 17.49 -2.91 -0.66
C GLY A 133 16.31 -3.17 0.26
N VAL A 134 15.49 -2.15 0.56
CA VAL A 134 14.23 -2.38 1.26
C VAL A 134 13.24 -3.05 0.33
N LYS A 135 12.33 -3.82 0.91
CA LYS A 135 11.26 -4.49 0.17
C LYS A 135 9.97 -3.72 0.34
N VAL A 136 9.28 -3.51 -0.76
CA VAL A 136 7.94 -2.92 -0.75
C VAL A 136 7.02 -3.85 -1.53
N ILE A 137 5.88 -4.16 -0.96
CA ILE A 137 4.92 -5.07 -1.59
C ILE A 137 3.54 -4.45 -1.62
N PHE A 138 2.78 -4.85 -2.64
CA PHE A 138 1.32 -4.76 -2.65
C PHE A 138 0.79 -6.14 -2.33
N TYR A 139 0.00 -6.27 -1.28
CA TYR A 139 -0.63 -7.54 -0.97
C TYR A 139 -2.11 -7.51 -1.35
N ASP A 140 -2.57 -8.62 -1.86
CA ASP A 140 -3.96 -8.84 -2.25
C ASP A 140 -4.48 -10.05 -1.48
N SER A 141 -5.27 -9.80 -0.45
CA SER A 141 -5.95 -10.84 0.33
C SER A 141 -7.39 -10.90 -0.11
N PHE A 142 -7.69 -11.91 -0.86
CA PHE A 142 -9.01 -12.04 -1.50
C PHE A 142 -9.96 -12.96 -0.72
#